data_bede6c2f1d6fcf02e8fe8f60a6cee266
#
_entry.id   bede6c2f1d6fcf02e8fe8f60a6cee266
#
_cell.length_a   1.000
_cell.length_b   1.000
_cell.length_c   1.000
_cell.angle_alpha   90.00
_cell.angle_beta   90.00
_cell.angle_gamma   90.00
#
_symmetry.space_group_name_H-M   'P 1'
#
loop_
_entity.id
_entity.type
_entity.pdbx_description
1 polymer ?
#
loop_
_entity_poly.entity_id
_entity_poly.type
_entity_poly.pdbx_seq_one_letter_code
_entity_poly.pdbx_strand_id
1 'polypeptide(L)'
;MDKITLNNGASNPGVAGFKGNTNQQLPVVDWLADLPETQKDTDLVEVQFKNTRKGYFLNSNHISIEKGDMVAVEANPGHDIGVVTLMGRLVLSQIKKNHINMERYEVRRVYRKVKPVDMEKYNEAKAREHDTMIRARQIANDMKLNMKIGDVEFQGDGSKAIFYYIADDRVDFRQLIKVFAEEFRVRIEMKQIGARQEAGRIGGIGPCGRELCCTTWMSNFVSVSTMAARYQDLSTNPLKLADQCTKIK
;
A
#
# COMPACT_ATOMS: atom_id res chain seq x y z
N MET A 1 6.04 26.82 -40.87
CA MET A 1 5.06 26.48 -39.79
C MET A 1 5.28 25.02 -39.45
N ASP A 2 6.25 24.78 -38.63
CA ASP A 2 6.70 23.43 -38.27
C ASP A 2 5.88 22.90 -37.11
N LYS A 3 5.24 21.75 -37.33
CA LYS A 3 4.51 21.05 -36.31
C LYS A 3 5.47 20.44 -35.31
N ILE A 4 5.48 20.96 -34.09
CA ILE A 4 6.15 20.33 -32.94
C ILE A 4 5.38 19.05 -32.61
N THR A 5 5.91 17.92 -33.01
CA THR A 5 5.46 16.59 -32.55
C THR A 5 6.02 16.38 -31.17
N LEU A 6 5.17 16.48 -30.16
CA LEU A 6 5.46 16.02 -28.80
C LEU A 6 5.59 14.50 -28.82
N ASN A 7 6.81 14.01 -28.75
CA ASN A 7 7.11 12.59 -28.57
C ASN A 7 6.79 12.20 -27.11
N ASN A 8 5.56 11.79 -26.86
CA ASN A 8 5.17 11.06 -25.67
C ASN A 8 5.57 9.60 -25.84
N GLY A 9 6.75 9.22 -25.38
CA GLY A 9 7.19 7.86 -25.56
C GLY A 9 8.51 7.50 -24.90
N ALA A 10 8.61 7.71 -23.61
CA ALA A 10 9.51 6.88 -22.81
C ALA A 10 8.66 5.81 -22.10
N SER A 11 8.28 4.78 -22.84
CA SER A 11 7.77 3.54 -22.28
C SER A 11 8.93 2.84 -21.58
N ASN A 12 8.89 2.89 -20.24
CA ASN A 12 9.76 2.12 -19.37
C ASN A 12 9.47 0.61 -19.63
N PRO A 13 10.39 -0.16 -20.22
CA PRO A 13 10.11 -1.55 -20.64
C PRO A 13 10.00 -2.55 -19.48
N GLY A 14 9.99 -2.10 -18.21
CA GLY A 14 9.94 -2.94 -17.01
C GLY A 14 8.58 -3.05 -16.32
N VAL A 15 7.54 -2.36 -16.78
CA VAL A 15 6.22 -2.35 -16.11
C VAL A 15 5.14 -2.93 -17.02
N ALA A 16 5.47 -3.94 -17.80
CA ALA A 16 4.47 -4.70 -18.53
C ALA A 16 3.76 -5.66 -17.57
N GLY A 17 2.55 -5.29 -17.12
CA GLY A 17 1.64 -6.27 -16.51
C GLY A 17 0.89 -5.88 -15.24
N PHE A 18 1.09 -4.70 -14.67
CA PHE A 18 0.26 -4.29 -13.53
C PHE A 18 -1.05 -3.65 -14.00
N LYS A 19 -1.93 -4.42 -14.59
CA LYS A 19 -3.37 -4.09 -14.74
C LYS A 19 -4.07 -4.39 -13.42
N GLY A 20 -3.72 -3.66 -12.37
CA GLY A 20 -4.33 -3.84 -11.08
C GLY A 20 -4.37 -2.52 -10.35
N ASN A 21 -5.56 -1.96 -10.22
CA ASN A 21 -5.89 -0.77 -9.45
C ASN A 21 -5.07 0.49 -9.82
N THR A 22 -5.73 1.45 -10.41
CA THR A 22 -5.21 2.80 -10.75
C THR A 22 -4.74 3.63 -9.54
N ASN A 23 -4.90 3.11 -8.34
CA ASN A 23 -4.60 3.77 -7.06
C ASN A 23 -3.17 3.45 -6.58
N GLN A 24 -2.17 3.78 -7.37
CA GLN A 24 -0.77 3.64 -6.94
C GLN A 24 -0.22 4.97 -6.45
N GLN A 25 0.50 4.93 -5.32
CA GLN A 25 1.27 6.09 -4.89
C GLN A 25 2.28 6.47 -5.97
N LEU A 26 2.43 7.79 -6.17
CA LEU A 26 3.43 8.32 -7.09
C LEU A 26 4.83 7.80 -6.73
N PRO A 27 5.65 7.44 -7.73
CA PRO A 27 6.98 6.92 -7.49
C PRO A 27 7.87 7.98 -6.84
N VAL A 28 8.73 7.55 -5.93
CA VAL A 28 9.79 8.42 -5.40
C VAL A 28 10.90 8.53 -6.44
N VAL A 29 11.30 9.76 -6.76
CA VAL A 29 12.42 10.05 -7.65
C VAL A 29 13.61 10.49 -6.80
N ASP A 30 14.78 9.90 -7.05
CA ASP A 30 16.03 10.36 -6.47
C ASP A 30 16.64 11.46 -7.37
N TRP A 31 16.50 12.70 -6.93
CA TRP A 31 17.05 13.87 -7.64
C TRP A 31 18.57 14.00 -7.52
N LEU A 32 19.17 13.24 -6.62
CA LEU A 32 20.59 13.30 -6.30
C LEU A 32 21.32 11.98 -6.67
N ALA A 33 20.72 11.18 -7.54
CA ALA A 33 21.28 9.90 -7.96
C ALA A 33 22.68 10.02 -8.60
N ASP A 34 22.94 11.16 -9.26
CA ASP A 34 24.21 11.41 -9.96
C ASP A 34 25.31 11.95 -9.03
N LEU A 35 24.99 12.28 -7.79
CA LEU A 35 25.99 12.77 -6.83
C LEU A 35 26.66 11.61 -6.09
N PRO A 36 27.99 11.69 -5.87
CA PRO A 36 28.70 10.66 -5.12
C PRO A 36 28.13 10.52 -3.72
N GLU A 37 27.89 9.28 -3.32
CA GLU A 37 27.28 8.95 -2.05
C GLU A 37 28.22 9.21 -0.88
N THR A 38 27.80 10.08 0.04
CA THR A 38 28.51 10.35 1.29
C THR A 38 28.04 9.47 2.45
N GLN A 39 26.88 8.84 2.32
CA GLN A 39 26.34 7.94 3.34
C GLN A 39 26.62 6.49 2.97
N LYS A 40 26.85 5.65 4.00
CA LYS A 40 27.00 4.20 3.81
C LYS A 40 25.75 3.64 3.17
N ASP A 41 25.95 2.86 2.14
CA ASP A 41 24.92 2.08 1.51
C ASP A 41 24.40 1.00 2.49
N THR A 42 23.20 0.53 2.27
CA THR A 42 22.57 -0.50 3.10
C THR A 42 21.90 -1.52 2.21
N ASP A 43 21.91 -2.76 2.63
CA ASP A 43 21.22 -3.87 1.97
C ASP A 43 19.69 -3.86 2.23
N LEU A 44 19.17 -2.80 2.88
CA LEU A 44 17.74 -2.66 3.10
C LEU A 44 17.03 -2.25 1.82
N VAL A 45 15.88 -2.85 1.60
CA VAL A 45 14.96 -2.54 0.49
C VAL A 45 13.57 -2.27 1.02
N GLU A 46 12.89 -1.29 0.44
CA GLU A 46 11.46 -1.06 0.68
C GLU A 46 10.67 -1.80 -0.40
N VAL A 47 9.74 -2.64 0.03
CA VAL A 47 8.86 -3.40 -0.86
C VAL A 47 7.43 -2.95 -0.64
N GLN A 48 6.75 -2.60 -1.73
CA GLN A 48 5.34 -2.24 -1.76
C GLN A 48 4.49 -3.44 -2.20
N PHE A 49 3.42 -3.65 -1.46
CA PHE A 49 2.39 -4.63 -1.74
C PHE A 49 1.12 -3.95 -2.29
N LYS A 50 -0.04 -4.50 -1.98
CA LYS A 50 -1.30 -3.92 -2.41
C LYS A 50 -1.51 -2.51 -1.82
N ASN A 51 -1.87 -1.57 -2.68
CA ASN A 51 -2.18 -0.19 -2.31
C ASN A 51 -1.03 0.50 -1.56
N THR A 52 -1.26 0.91 -0.32
CA THR A 52 -0.31 1.66 0.50
C THR A 52 0.52 0.80 1.46
N ARG A 53 0.34 -0.52 1.45
CA ARG A 53 1.08 -1.41 2.34
C ARG A 53 2.53 -1.53 1.88
N LYS A 54 3.46 -1.16 2.75
CA LYS A 54 4.90 -1.24 2.53
C LYS A 54 5.59 -1.97 3.67
N GLY A 55 6.72 -2.57 3.38
CA GLY A 55 7.58 -3.22 4.37
C GLY A 55 9.04 -3.03 4.04
N TYR A 56 9.91 -3.19 5.07
CA TYR A 56 11.35 -3.09 4.94
C TYR A 56 11.97 -4.46 5.11
N PHE A 57 12.83 -4.83 4.17
CA PHE A 57 13.43 -6.16 4.08
C PHE A 57 14.92 -6.06 3.87
N LEU A 58 15.64 -7.07 4.33
CA LEU A 58 17.09 -7.16 4.17
C LEU A 58 17.41 -8.06 2.96
N ASN A 59 18.21 -7.56 2.04
CA ASN A 59 18.77 -8.35 0.94
C ASN A 59 20.02 -9.12 1.40
N SER A 60 19.84 -10.05 2.33
CA SER A 60 20.94 -10.84 2.91
C SER A 60 21.67 -11.72 1.90
N ASN A 61 21.04 -12.03 0.79
CA ASN A 61 21.60 -12.88 -0.25
C ASN A 61 22.34 -12.08 -1.35
N HIS A 62 22.44 -10.74 -1.19
CA HIS A 62 23.06 -9.84 -2.17
C HIS A 62 22.56 -10.07 -3.60
N ILE A 63 21.25 -10.29 -3.74
CA ILE A 63 20.60 -10.49 -5.04
C ILE A 63 20.68 -9.17 -5.80
N SER A 64 21.04 -9.22 -7.09
CA SER A 64 20.98 -8.04 -7.95
C SER A 64 19.52 -7.63 -8.17
N ILE A 65 19.06 -6.67 -7.38
CA ILE A 65 17.69 -6.15 -7.38
C ILE A 65 17.73 -4.72 -7.88
N GLU A 66 16.74 -4.34 -8.66
CA GLU A 66 16.55 -2.98 -9.12
C GLU A 66 15.18 -2.44 -8.68
N LYS A 67 15.04 -1.12 -8.67
CA LYS A 67 13.76 -0.47 -8.41
C LYS A 67 12.75 -0.89 -9.47
N GLY A 68 11.57 -1.36 -9.04
CA GLY A 68 10.53 -1.90 -9.91
C GLY A 68 10.54 -3.41 -10.04
N ASP A 69 11.59 -4.10 -9.58
CA ASP A 69 11.63 -5.56 -9.59
C ASP A 69 10.57 -6.15 -8.66
N MET A 70 9.97 -7.23 -9.09
CA MET A 70 9.10 -8.04 -8.24
C MET A 70 9.92 -9.06 -7.46
N VAL A 71 9.76 -9.05 -6.15
CA VAL A 71 10.50 -9.90 -5.23
C VAL A 71 9.59 -10.72 -4.33
N ALA A 72 10.03 -11.95 -4.04
CA ALA A 72 9.45 -12.79 -3.02
C ALA A 72 10.18 -12.51 -1.69
N VAL A 73 9.41 -12.12 -0.68
CA VAL A 73 9.91 -11.74 0.64
C VAL A 73 9.38 -12.68 1.72
N GLU A 74 10.11 -12.77 2.78
CA GLU A 74 9.74 -13.55 3.95
C GLU A 74 8.44 -13.04 4.57
N ALA A 75 7.49 -13.93 4.79
CA ALA A 75 6.24 -13.65 5.49
C ALA A 75 5.93 -14.77 6.49
N ASN A 76 5.01 -14.53 7.41
CA ASN A 76 4.58 -15.52 8.39
C ASN A 76 3.06 -15.74 8.27
N PRO A 77 2.64 -16.90 7.75
CA PRO A 77 3.42 -18.01 7.17
C PRO A 77 3.93 -17.71 5.75
N GLY A 78 4.88 -18.49 5.25
CA GLY A 78 5.27 -18.56 3.84
C GLY A 78 6.02 -17.34 3.30
N HIS A 79 5.62 -16.87 2.12
CA HIS A 79 6.25 -15.74 1.47
C HIS A 79 5.20 -14.81 0.85
N ASP A 80 5.55 -13.54 0.76
CA ASP A 80 4.72 -12.54 0.09
C ASP A 80 5.42 -12.00 -1.16
N ILE A 81 4.67 -11.42 -2.07
CA ILE A 81 5.18 -10.87 -3.32
C ILE A 81 4.89 -9.38 -3.37
N GLY A 82 5.90 -8.60 -3.64
CA GLY A 82 5.77 -7.16 -3.78
C GLY A 82 6.78 -6.56 -4.75
N VAL A 83 6.64 -5.26 -4.99
CA VAL A 83 7.49 -4.49 -5.90
C VAL A 83 8.48 -3.66 -5.09
N VAL A 84 9.75 -3.68 -5.46
CA VAL A 84 10.79 -2.86 -4.85
C VAL A 84 10.58 -1.40 -5.23
N THR A 85 10.39 -0.54 -4.23
CA THR A 85 10.16 0.90 -4.43
C THR A 85 11.38 1.76 -4.12
N LEU A 86 12.15 1.38 -3.09
CA LEU A 86 13.36 2.08 -2.69
C LEU A 86 14.46 1.09 -2.31
N MET A 87 15.71 1.51 -2.47
CA MET A 87 16.90 0.76 -2.11
C MET A 87 17.94 1.68 -1.47
N GLY A 88 18.90 1.07 -0.77
CA GLY A 88 20.07 1.77 -0.23
C GLY A 88 19.72 2.86 0.78
N ARG A 89 20.47 3.96 0.76
CA ARG A 89 20.36 5.08 1.70
C ARG A 89 18.96 5.70 1.83
N LEU A 90 18.19 5.71 0.74
CA LEU A 90 16.83 6.29 0.74
C LEU A 90 15.88 5.53 1.66
N VAL A 91 16.10 4.22 1.83
CA VAL A 91 15.31 3.39 2.74
C VAL A 91 15.50 3.86 4.19
N LEU A 92 16.73 4.18 4.60
CA LEU A 92 17.02 4.71 5.94
C LEU A 92 16.33 6.06 6.18
N SER A 93 16.32 6.93 5.18
CA SER A 93 15.62 8.22 5.24
C SER A 93 14.10 8.02 5.38
N GLN A 94 13.54 7.04 4.66
CA GLN A 94 12.12 6.71 4.74
C GLN A 94 11.74 6.10 6.10
N ILE A 95 12.57 5.23 6.66
CA ILE A 95 12.41 4.66 8.00
C ILE A 95 12.37 5.77 9.05
N LYS A 96 13.30 6.73 8.97
CA LYS A 96 13.34 7.90 9.88
C LYS A 96 12.08 8.76 9.71
N LYS A 97 11.66 9.05 8.48
CA LYS A 97 10.44 9.82 8.18
C LYS A 97 9.18 9.16 8.76
N ASN A 98 9.11 7.84 8.72
CA ASN A 98 7.97 7.08 9.22
C ASN A 98 8.07 6.79 10.73
N HIS A 99 9.09 7.30 11.42
CA HIS A 99 9.33 7.11 12.86
C HIS A 99 9.35 5.63 13.28
N ILE A 100 9.89 4.76 12.42
CA ILE A 100 9.98 3.33 12.71
C ILE A 100 11.19 3.06 13.59
N ASN A 101 10.94 2.47 14.76
CA ASN A 101 12.02 2.03 15.65
C ASN A 101 12.58 0.70 15.15
N MET A 102 13.77 0.73 14.59
CA MET A 102 14.43 -0.46 14.02
C MET A 102 14.80 -1.52 15.08
N GLU A 103 14.94 -1.15 16.35
CA GLU A 103 15.21 -2.11 17.43
C GLU A 103 14.03 -3.03 17.72
N ARG A 104 12.82 -2.54 17.46
CA ARG A 104 11.55 -3.28 17.64
C ARG A 104 10.98 -3.84 16.35
N TYR A 105 11.50 -3.39 15.23
CA TYR A 105 11.03 -3.81 13.91
C TYR A 105 11.74 -5.09 13.49
N GLU A 106 10.97 -6.16 13.32
CA GLU A 106 11.48 -7.43 12.80
C GLU A 106 11.80 -7.29 11.31
N VAL A 107 13.07 -7.08 10.99
CA VAL A 107 13.52 -7.00 9.60
C VAL A 107 13.56 -8.41 9.03
N ARG A 108 12.69 -8.67 8.06
CA ARG A 108 12.61 -9.93 7.33
C ARG A 108 13.48 -9.88 6.08
N ARG A 109 13.68 -11.03 5.44
CA ARG A 109 14.60 -11.17 4.32
C ARG A 109 13.89 -11.17 2.97
N VAL A 110 14.61 -10.72 1.95
CA VAL A 110 14.25 -10.98 0.55
C VAL A 110 14.79 -12.36 0.18
N TYR A 111 13.92 -13.23 -0.33
CA TYR A 111 14.32 -14.57 -0.72
C TYR A 111 14.92 -14.60 -2.12
N ARG A 112 14.23 -14.03 -3.11
CA ARG A 112 14.62 -14.06 -4.51
C ARG A 112 13.74 -13.14 -5.37
N LYS A 113 14.15 -12.93 -6.61
CA LYS A 113 13.24 -12.38 -7.63
C LYS A 113 12.12 -13.38 -7.93
N VAL A 114 10.96 -12.87 -8.28
CA VAL A 114 9.76 -13.66 -8.55
C VAL A 114 9.97 -14.52 -9.81
N LYS A 115 9.55 -15.78 -9.75
CA LYS A 115 9.53 -16.71 -10.88
C LYS A 115 8.14 -16.70 -11.56
N PRO A 116 8.02 -17.15 -12.83
CA PRO A 116 6.72 -17.21 -13.52
C PRO A 116 5.64 -17.97 -12.74
N VAL A 117 5.99 -19.09 -12.11
CA VAL A 117 5.07 -19.90 -11.29
C VAL A 117 4.54 -19.11 -10.08
N ASP A 118 5.38 -18.26 -9.47
CA ASP A 118 4.95 -17.42 -8.34
C ASP A 118 3.97 -16.36 -8.83
N MET A 119 4.19 -15.83 -10.04
CA MET A 119 3.28 -14.85 -10.66
C MET A 119 1.92 -15.45 -10.97
N GLU A 120 1.83 -16.68 -11.41
CA GLU A 120 0.55 -17.36 -11.64
C GLU A 120 -0.23 -17.46 -10.33
N LYS A 121 0.37 -17.97 -9.27
CA LYS A 121 -0.25 -18.04 -7.93
C LYS A 121 -0.66 -16.68 -7.39
N TYR A 122 0.19 -15.67 -7.57
CA TYR A 122 -0.11 -14.31 -7.18
C TYR A 122 -1.33 -13.76 -7.91
N ASN A 123 -1.40 -13.95 -9.23
CA ASN A 123 -2.52 -13.49 -10.04
C ASN A 123 -3.83 -14.22 -9.67
N GLU A 124 -3.78 -15.53 -9.40
CA GLU A 124 -4.92 -16.29 -8.89
C GLU A 124 -5.39 -15.76 -7.53
N ALA A 125 -4.47 -15.51 -6.61
CA ALA A 125 -4.79 -14.93 -5.31
C ALA A 125 -5.45 -13.55 -5.45
N LYS A 126 -4.92 -12.70 -6.34
CA LYS A 126 -5.47 -11.37 -6.62
C LYS A 126 -6.85 -11.42 -7.28
N ALA A 127 -7.08 -12.34 -8.20
CA ALA A 127 -8.39 -12.51 -8.84
C ALA A 127 -9.49 -12.85 -7.83
N ARG A 128 -9.16 -13.60 -6.77
CA ARG A 128 -10.10 -14.00 -5.71
C ARG A 128 -10.45 -12.88 -4.73
N GLU A 129 -9.67 -11.79 -4.65
CA GLU A 129 -9.84 -10.74 -3.63
C GLU A 129 -11.22 -10.09 -3.67
N HIS A 130 -11.71 -9.77 -4.86
CA HIS A 130 -13.00 -9.07 -5.02
C HIS A 130 -14.18 -9.93 -4.56
N ASP A 131 -14.25 -11.17 -5.01
CA ASP A 131 -15.33 -12.09 -4.65
C ASP A 131 -15.28 -12.44 -3.16
N THR A 132 -14.10 -12.66 -2.63
CA THR A 132 -13.88 -12.86 -1.19
C THR A 132 -14.34 -11.66 -0.38
N MET A 133 -14.11 -10.43 -0.84
CA MET A 133 -14.55 -9.21 -0.15
C MET A 133 -16.09 -9.12 -0.12
N ILE A 134 -16.75 -9.39 -1.25
CA ILE A 134 -18.22 -9.38 -1.33
C ILE A 134 -18.81 -10.43 -0.38
N ARG A 135 -18.28 -11.65 -0.44
CA ARG A 135 -18.77 -12.75 0.41
C ARG A 135 -18.52 -12.46 1.90
N ALA A 136 -17.38 -11.90 2.24
CA ALA A 136 -17.06 -11.52 3.61
C ALA A 136 -18.00 -10.44 4.17
N ARG A 137 -18.41 -9.47 3.33
CA ARG A 137 -19.42 -8.46 3.69
C ARG A 137 -20.78 -9.09 3.98
N GLN A 138 -21.22 -10.05 3.17
CA GLN A 138 -22.45 -10.77 3.40
C GLN A 138 -22.44 -11.49 4.75
N ILE A 139 -21.39 -12.27 5.02
CA ILE A 139 -21.23 -13.00 6.30
C ILE A 139 -21.23 -12.04 7.49
N ALA A 140 -20.51 -10.92 7.42
CA ALA A 140 -20.47 -9.93 8.50
C ALA A 140 -21.86 -9.31 8.75
N ASN A 141 -22.62 -9.04 7.70
CA ASN A 141 -24.01 -8.54 7.80
C ASN A 141 -24.95 -9.59 8.39
N ASP A 142 -24.85 -10.86 7.98
CA ASP A 142 -25.66 -11.96 8.50
C ASP A 142 -25.42 -12.16 10.00
N MET A 143 -24.19 -11.94 10.44
CA MET A 143 -23.80 -11.98 11.86
C MET A 143 -24.16 -10.68 12.61
N LYS A 144 -24.76 -9.69 11.95
CA LYS A 144 -25.18 -8.40 12.52
C LYS A 144 -24.04 -7.66 13.26
N LEU A 145 -22.82 -7.76 12.75
CA LEU A 145 -21.66 -7.08 13.32
C LEU A 145 -21.64 -5.61 12.87
N ASN A 146 -21.46 -4.70 13.84
CA ASN A 146 -21.34 -3.26 13.53
C ASN A 146 -19.94 -2.94 13.00
N MET A 147 -19.65 -3.42 11.81
CA MET A 147 -18.38 -3.22 11.11
C MET A 147 -18.57 -3.28 9.59
N LYS A 148 -17.67 -2.62 8.88
CA LYS A 148 -17.66 -2.65 7.41
C LYS A 148 -16.31 -3.18 6.93
N ILE A 149 -16.33 -4.23 6.12
CA ILE A 149 -15.13 -4.72 5.44
C ILE A 149 -14.86 -3.83 4.22
N GLY A 150 -13.74 -3.11 4.27
CA GLY A 150 -13.32 -2.17 3.22
C GLY A 150 -12.60 -2.85 2.08
N ASP A 151 -11.65 -3.73 2.40
CA ASP A 151 -10.78 -4.38 1.41
C ASP A 151 -10.29 -5.74 1.93
N VAL A 152 -9.88 -6.60 0.99
CA VAL A 152 -9.23 -7.90 1.27
C VAL A 152 -7.93 -7.97 0.49
N GLU A 153 -6.90 -8.49 1.11
CA GLU A 153 -5.60 -8.66 0.50
C GLU A 153 -5.08 -10.07 0.79
N PHE A 154 -4.89 -10.86 -0.25
CA PHE A 154 -4.21 -12.15 -0.13
C PHE A 154 -2.70 -11.97 -0.17
N GLN A 155 -2.00 -12.75 0.67
CA GLN A 155 -0.57 -12.91 0.59
C GLN A 155 -0.19 -13.54 -0.77
N GLY A 156 0.99 -13.25 -1.28
CA GLY A 156 1.40 -13.68 -2.61
C GLY A 156 1.40 -15.18 -2.86
N ASP A 157 1.54 -15.99 -1.79
CA ASP A 157 1.44 -17.45 -1.85
C ASP A 157 0.01 -17.99 -1.62
N GLY A 158 -0.96 -17.11 -1.33
CA GLY A 158 -2.36 -17.46 -1.07
C GLY A 158 -2.62 -18.11 0.28
N SER A 159 -1.63 -18.26 1.16
CA SER A 159 -1.76 -18.96 2.45
C SER A 159 -2.50 -18.15 3.52
N LYS A 160 -2.51 -16.82 3.37
CA LYS A 160 -3.07 -15.88 4.34
C LYS A 160 -3.86 -14.79 3.64
N ALA A 161 -4.95 -14.34 4.25
CA ALA A 161 -5.72 -13.19 3.81
C ALA A 161 -5.86 -12.15 4.93
N ILE A 162 -5.63 -10.90 4.59
CA ILE A 162 -5.77 -9.75 5.49
C ILE A 162 -7.09 -9.06 5.15
N PHE A 163 -8.01 -9.01 6.11
CA PHE A 163 -9.29 -8.32 5.97
C PHE A 163 -9.19 -6.96 6.66
N TYR A 164 -9.28 -5.91 5.87
CA TYR A 164 -9.28 -4.53 6.36
C TYR A 164 -10.70 -4.11 6.68
N TYR A 165 -10.95 -3.67 7.91
CA TYR A 165 -12.28 -3.27 8.34
C TYR A 165 -12.28 -1.94 9.06
N ILE A 166 -13.43 -1.29 9.04
CA ILE A 166 -13.74 -0.08 9.80
C ILE A 166 -14.83 -0.44 10.81
N ALA A 167 -14.65 0.02 12.02
CA ALA A 167 -15.65 -0.02 13.07
C ALA A 167 -15.46 1.19 13.98
N ASP A 168 -16.55 1.75 14.48
CA ASP A 168 -16.52 2.88 15.42
C ASP A 168 -16.17 2.38 16.82
N ASP A 169 -16.70 1.21 17.20
CA ASP A 169 -16.48 0.55 18.49
C ASP A 169 -15.64 -0.72 18.35
N ARG A 170 -15.23 -1.27 19.48
CA ARG A 170 -14.54 -2.54 19.53
C ARG A 170 -15.49 -3.69 19.20
N VAL A 171 -15.22 -4.40 18.12
CA VAL A 171 -16.01 -5.56 17.67
C VAL A 171 -15.37 -6.86 18.13
N ASP A 172 -16.18 -7.78 18.65
CA ASP A 172 -15.73 -9.16 18.88
C ASP A 172 -15.90 -9.99 17.61
N PHE A 173 -14.78 -10.27 16.95
CA PHE A 173 -14.73 -10.99 15.68
C PHE A 173 -14.25 -12.45 15.82
N ARG A 174 -14.25 -13.05 17.04
CA ARG A 174 -13.78 -14.43 17.25
C ARG A 174 -14.56 -15.44 16.44
N GLN A 175 -15.89 -15.29 16.42
CA GLN A 175 -16.75 -16.17 15.63
C GLN A 175 -16.61 -15.89 14.14
N LEU A 176 -16.50 -14.61 13.75
CA LEU A 176 -16.29 -14.21 12.36
C LEU A 176 -15.01 -14.82 11.77
N ILE A 177 -13.90 -14.82 12.53
CA ILE A 177 -12.64 -15.43 12.10
C ILE A 177 -12.81 -16.93 11.85
N LYS A 178 -13.56 -17.64 12.69
CA LYS A 178 -13.83 -19.08 12.48
C LYS A 178 -14.60 -19.32 11.19
N VAL A 179 -15.69 -18.57 10.99
CA VAL A 179 -16.51 -18.67 9.77
C VAL A 179 -15.69 -18.33 8.53
N PHE A 180 -14.86 -17.26 8.59
CA PHE A 180 -13.98 -16.92 7.48
C PHE A 180 -12.92 -17.99 7.20
N ALA A 181 -12.35 -18.60 8.24
CA ALA A 181 -11.35 -19.65 8.07
C ALA A 181 -11.96 -20.91 7.43
N GLU A 182 -13.20 -21.26 7.79
CA GLU A 182 -13.96 -22.36 7.18
C GLU A 182 -14.35 -22.08 5.73
N GLU A 183 -14.86 -20.88 5.44
CA GLU A 183 -15.35 -20.48 4.12
C GLU A 183 -14.18 -20.32 3.13
N PHE A 184 -13.14 -19.58 3.50
CA PHE A 184 -12.04 -19.23 2.59
C PHE A 184 -10.84 -20.18 2.64
N ARG A 185 -10.77 -21.05 3.66
CA ARG A 185 -9.69 -22.05 3.86
C ARG A 185 -8.29 -21.47 3.85
N VAL A 186 -8.13 -20.26 4.41
CA VAL A 186 -6.85 -19.55 4.54
C VAL A 186 -6.69 -19.01 5.96
N ARG A 187 -5.47 -18.68 6.34
CA ARG A 187 -5.24 -18.00 7.61
C ARG A 187 -5.81 -16.58 7.55
N ILE A 188 -6.65 -16.24 8.51
CA ILE A 188 -7.33 -14.93 8.56
C ILE A 188 -6.56 -13.99 9.48
N GLU A 189 -6.30 -12.79 8.99
CA GLU A 189 -5.83 -11.66 9.78
C GLU A 189 -6.82 -10.50 9.64
N MET A 190 -7.29 -9.98 10.78
CA MET A 190 -8.20 -8.82 10.81
C MET A 190 -7.41 -7.57 11.14
N LYS A 191 -7.51 -6.53 10.32
CA LYS A 191 -6.81 -5.27 10.50
C LYS A 191 -7.79 -4.10 10.46
N GLN A 192 -7.92 -3.40 11.60
CA GLN A 192 -8.70 -2.18 11.64
C GLN A 192 -7.97 -1.04 10.92
N ILE A 193 -8.72 -0.30 10.12
CA ILE A 193 -8.23 0.89 9.41
C ILE A 193 -9.17 2.06 9.68
N GLY A 194 -8.61 3.27 9.61
CA GLY A 194 -9.41 4.50 9.69
C GLY A 194 -10.00 4.89 8.34
N ALA A 195 -11.00 5.78 8.35
CA ALA A 195 -11.70 6.24 7.14
C ALA A 195 -10.76 6.80 6.06
N ARG A 196 -9.68 7.50 6.45
CA ARG A 196 -8.70 8.02 5.49
C ARG A 196 -7.87 6.89 4.84
N GLN A 197 -7.53 5.86 5.61
CA GLN A 197 -6.82 4.70 5.07
C GLN A 197 -7.73 3.90 4.14
N GLU A 198 -9.02 3.78 4.45
CA GLU A 198 -10.00 3.20 3.54
C GLU A 198 -10.09 4.00 2.24
N ALA A 199 -10.25 5.32 2.34
CA ALA A 199 -10.28 6.20 1.16
C ALA A 199 -9.02 6.05 0.30
N GLY A 200 -7.83 5.95 0.92
CA GLY A 200 -6.57 5.70 0.23
C GLY A 200 -6.50 4.34 -0.47
N ARG A 201 -7.22 3.33 0.02
CA ARG A 201 -7.27 2.00 -0.60
C ARG A 201 -8.31 1.91 -1.73
N ILE A 202 -9.45 2.56 -1.55
CA ILE A 202 -10.53 2.57 -2.56
C ILE A 202 -10.16 3.51 -3.72
N GLY A 203 -9.54 4.65 -3.40
CA GLY A 203 -9.28 5.72 -4.34
C GLY A 203 -10.51 6.58 -4.61
N GLY A 204 -10.39 7.45 -5.58
CA GLY A 204 -11.47 8.34 -6.00
C GLY A 204 -10.98 9.73 -6.38
N ILE A 205 -11.92 10.61 -6.72
CA ILE A 205 -11.68 11.99 -7.09
C ILE A 205 -12.12 12.89 -5.95
N GLY A 206 -11.26 13.83 -5.55
CA GLY A 206 -11.55 14.82 -4.53
C GLY A 206 -12.44 15.95 -5.02
N PRO A 207 -12.91 16.83 -4.12
CA PRO A 207 -13.68 18.03 -4.48
C PRO A 207 -12.91 18.99 -5.41
N CYS A 208 -11.58 18.88 -5.42
CA CYS A 208 -10.70 19.66 -6.31
C CYS A 208 -10.60 19.11 -7.75
N GLY A 209 -11.30 18.01 -8.07
CA GLY A 209 -11.28 17.34 -9.38
C GLY A 209 -10.02 16.49 -9.65
N ARG A 210 -9.13 16.33 -8.66
CA ARG A 210 -7.93 15.48 -8.76
C ARG A 210 -8.12 14.18 -7.96
N GLU A 211 -7.30 13.19 -8.26
CA GLU A 211 -7.23 11.97 -7.44
C GLU A 211 -6.93 12.32 -5.97
N LEU A 212 -7.48 11.51 -5.06
CA LEU A 212 -7.30 11.70 -3.62
C LEU A 212 -5.81 11.71 -3.27
N CYS A 213 -5.37 12.74 -2.53
CA CYS A 213 -3.98 12.86 -2.11
C CYS A 213 -3.50 11.71 -1.21
N CYS A 214 -4.41 11.11 -0.41
CA CYS A 214 -4.11 9.91 0.37
C CYS A 214 -3.85 8.66 -0.48
N THR A 215 -4.29 8.67 -1.73
CA THR A 215 -4.03 7.59 -2.69
C THR A 215 -2.72 7.82 -3.46
N THR A 216 -2.42 9.07 -3.80
CA THR A 216 -1.35 9.40 -4.74
C THR A 216 0.00 9.69 -4.07
N TRP A 217 0.07 10.68 -3.18
CA TRP A 217 1.36 11.17 -2.68
C TRP A 217 1.49 11.25 -1.15
N MET A 218 0.39 11.28 -0.41
CA MET A 218 0.46 11.34 1.04
C MET A 218 0.88 10.00 1.63
N SER A 219 1.98 9.99 2.36
CA SER A 219 2.42 8.83 3.17
C SER A 219 2.03 8.97 4.65
N ASN A 220 1.96 10.20 5.17
CA ASN A 220 1.58 10.50 6.55
C ASN A 220 0.25 11.24 6.60
N PHE A 221 -0.67 10.76 7.45
CA PHE A 221 -2.02 11.30 7.57
C PHE A 221 -2.12 12.32 8.70
N VAL A 222 -1.27 13.34 8.66
CA VAL A 222 -1.32 14.46 9.61
C VAL A 222 -2.44 15.41 9.21
N SER A 223 -3.25 15.85 10.18
CA SER A 223 -4.25 16.90 9.97
C SER A 223 -3.60 18.26 10.10
N VAL A 224 -3.89 19.15 9.17
CA VAL A 224 -3.47 20.56 9.22
C VAL A 224 -4.53 21.37 9.93
N SER A 225 -4.13 22.37 10.73
CA SER A 225 -5.08 23.25 11.41
C SER A 225 -5.69 24.27 10.44
N THR A 226 -6.88 24.77 10.75
CA THR A 226 -7.55 25.84 9.99
C THR A 226 -6.75 27.14 9.95
N MET A 227 -5.83 27.35 10.90
CA MET A 227 -4.92 28.49 10.91
C MET A 227 -4.04 28.56 9.66
N ALA A 228 -3.61 27.40 9.14
CA ALA A 228 -2.81 27.35 7.90
C ALA A 228 -3.59 27.90 6.69
N ALA A 229 -4.90 27.66 6.63
CA ALA A 229 -5.77 28.22 5.60
C ALA A 229 -5.92 29.74 5.74
N ARG A 230 -6.03 30.24 6.99
CA ARG A 230 -6.11 31.67 7.28
C ARG A 230 -4.85 32.41 6.84
N TYR A 231 -3.66 31.86 7.08
CA TYR A 231 -2.41 32.48 6.62
C TYR A 231 -2.24 32.54 5.10
N GLN A 232 -3.02 31.73 4.38
CA GLN A 232 -3.00 31.68 2.90
C GLN A 232 -4.20 32.41 2.29
N ASP A 233 -4.93 33.20 3.08
CA ASP A 233 -6.16 33.93 2.68
C ASP A 233 -7.23 33.03 2.04
N LEU A 234 -7.23 31.75 2.42
CA LEU A 234 -8.23 30.79 1.97
C LEU A 234 -9.49 30.88 2.85
N SER A 235 -10.63 30.52 2.27
CA SER A 235 -11.87 30.42 3.04
C SER A 235 -11.72 29.48 4.22
N THR A 236 -12.06 29.94 5.43
CA THR A 236 -12.03 29.12 6.64
C THR A 236 -13.23 28.18 6.78
N ASN A 237 -14.13 28.15 5.77
CA ASN A 237 -15.28 27.25 5.76
C ASN A 237 -14.80 25.79 5.63
N PRO A 238 -15.06 24.91 6.63
CA PRO A 238 -14.62 23.52 6.60
C PRO A 238 -15.08 22.75 5.36
N LEU A 239 -16.27 23.05 4.84
CA LEU A 239 -16.79 22.38 3.64
C LEU A 239 -15.97 22.66 2.38
N LYS A 240 -15.26 23.79 2.34
CA LYS A 240 -14.38 24.14 1.21
C LYS A 240 -12.94 23.68 1.40
N LEU A 241 -12.51 23.44 2.65
CA LEU A 241 -11.15 23.10 3.01
C LEU A 241 -10.96 21.60 3.24
N ALA A 242 -12.01 20.93 3.72
CA ALA A 242 -11.94 19.51 4.02
C ALA A 242 -12.12 18.68 2.74
N ASP A 243 -11.34 17.64 2.62
CA ASP A 243 -11.48 16.64 1.59
C ASP A 243 -12.52 15.56 1.99
N GLN A 244 -12.79 14.58 1.13
CA GLN A 244 -13.73 13.47 1.40
C GLN A 244 -13.46 12.74 2.72
N CYS A 245 -12.21 12.72 3.17
CA CYS A 245 -11.83 12.17 4.47
C CYS A 245 -12.11 13.11 5.65
N THR A 246 -12.84 14.22 5.47
CA THR A 246 -13.17 15.24 6.46
C THR A 246 -11.98 15.94 7.15
N LYS A 247 -10.78 15.76 6.64
CA LYS A 247 -9.54 16.35 7.17
C LYS A 247 -9.00 17.43 6.25
N ILE A 248 -8.41 18.46 6.83
CA ILE A 248 -7.68 19.51 6.11
C ILE A 248 -6.28 19.00 5.82
N LYS A 249 -5.77 19.32 4.63
CA LYS A 249 -4.47 18.90 4.14
C LYS A 249 -3.63 20.08 3.70
#